data_927373571255c61b61cfba5b3c51e482
#
_entry.id   927373571255c61b61cfba5b3c51e482
#
_cell.length_a   1.000
_cell.length_b   1.000
_cell.length_c   1.000
_cell.angle_alpha   90.00
_cell.angle_beta   90.00
_cell.angle_gamma   90.00
#
_symmetry.space_group_name_H-M   'P 1'
#
loop_
_entity.id
_entity.type
_entity.pdbx_description
1 polymer ?
#
loop_
_entity_poly.entity_id
_entity_poly.type
_entity_poly.pdbx_seq_one_letter_code
_entity_poly.pdbx_strand_id
1 'polypeptide(L)'
;MRLWDIHPVDGTVIDPAGREAPIDPMSQEPRVPASATNKEPPTPGDYEVTRWENNAWEVVPDWRGHVYWTEDGKRHEITEIGVEPPADALDEKPPETIDKLAARKQAEINTARDIALAEGLPRDIAGEPDIVQTRPQDQINLLGLRAKAEAAIEQGITEPVMKFRGEQNVTRYLTPNEMYALTNDALAHIESIYDHSWERKDAIDEALKDNDRAAIEAVVW
;
A
#
# COMPACT_ATOMS: atom_id res chain seq x y z
N MET A 1 44.30 39.19 10.24
CA MET A 1 43.88 38.67 8.92
C MET A 1 42.72 37.71 9.16
N ARG A 2 41.60 37.87 8.44
CA ARG A 2 40.46 36.97 8.57
C ARG A 2 40.59 35.78 7.62
N LEU A 3 40.15 34.59 8.08
CA LEU A 3 40.14 33.34 7.32
C LEU A 3 38.78 32.69 7.39
N TRP A 4 38.47 31.97 6.33
CA TRP A 4 37.25 31.12 6.21
C TRP A 4 37.68 29.67 6.01
N ASP A 5 37.23 28.82 6.92
CA ASP A 5 37.54 27.39 6.85
C ASP A 5 36.61 26.69 5.85
N ILE A 6 37.22 25.77 5.10
CA ILE A 6 36.61 25.02 4.00
C ILE A 6 36.28 23.63 4.54
N HIS A 7 35.05 23.21 4.37
CA HIS A 7 34.63 21.87 4.76
C HIS A 7 35.33 20.79 3.93
N PRO A 8 35.96 19.79 4.56
CA PRO A 8 36.89 18.88 3.87
C PRO A 8 36.20 17.91 2.91
N VAL A 9 34.90 17.70 2.99
CA VAL A 9 34.15 16.74 2.15
C VAL A 9 33.52 17.43 0.97
N ASP A 10 32.80 18.52 1.19
CA ASP A 10 31.94 19.15 0.18
C ASP A 10 32.41 20.55 -0.22
N GLY A 11 33.47 21.07 0.41
CA GLY A 11 34.05 22.36 0.08
C GLY A 11 33.26 23.58 0.57
N THR A 12 32.20 23.39 1.31
CA THR A 12 31.36 24.50 1.80
C THR A 12 32.10 25.35 2.85
N VAL A 13 31.67 26.60 3.03
CA VAL A 13 32.19 27.42 4.12
C VAL A 13 31.64 26.90 5.44
N ILE A 14 32.54 26.67 6.43
CA ILE A 14 32.11 26.16 7.74
C ILE A 14 31.45 27.26 8.58
N ASP A 15 32.07 28.43 8.62
CA ASP A 15 31.54 29.61 9.29
C ASP A 15 31.65 30.84 8.36
N PRO A 16 30.50 31.36 7.88
CA PRO A 16 30.50 32.54 7.02
C PRO A 16 31.03 33.81 7.68
N ALA A 17 31.05 33.90 9.04
CA ALA A 17 31.66 35.00 9.75
C ALA A 17 33.21 34.98 9.70
N GLY A 18 33.78 33.81 9.44
CA GLY A 18 35.21 33.60 9.44
C GLY A 18 35.85 33.74 10.83
N ARG A 19 37.10 33.43 10.95
CA ARG A 19 37.91 33.54 12.19
C ARG A 19 39.23 34.29 11.97
N GLU A 20 39.90 34.66 13.03
CA GLU A 20 41.24 35.23 12.94
C GLU A 20 42.30 34.16 12.57
N ALA A 21 43.25 34.57 11.73
CA ALA A 21 44.35 33.73 11.34
C ALA A 21 45.25 33.42 12.55
N PRO A 22 45.65 32.17 12.77
CA PRO A 22 46.66 31.85 13.76
C PRO A 22 47.99 32.50 13.40
N ILE A 23 48.71 32.96 14.43
CA ILE A 23 50.05 33.54 14.26
C ILE A 23 51.08 32.42 14.30
N ASP A 24 51.97 32.39 13.32
CA ASP A 24 53.10 31.49 13.33
C ASP A 24 54.08 31.86 14.43
N PRO A 25 54.41 30.95 15.38
CA PRO A 25 55.28 31.26 16.51
C PRO A 25 56.70 31.69 16.14
N MET A 26 57.18 31.28 14.99
CA MET A 26 58.54 31.54 14.53
C MET A 26 58.64 32.84 13.75
N SER A 27 57.75 33.06 12.78
CA SER A 27 57.76 34.23 11.91
C SER A 27 56.98 35.42 12.48
N GLN A 28 56.10 35.17 13.47
CA GLN A 28 55.15 36.17 14.02
C GLN A 28 54.15 36.71 12.98
N GLU A 29 54.01 36.00 11.86
CA GLU A 29 53.09 36.37 10.77
C GLU A 29 51.80 35.50 10.79
N PRO A 30 50.67 36.03 10.28
CA PRO A 30 49.47 35.27 10.14
C PRO A 30 49.65 34.11 9.16
N ARG A 31 49.26 32.88 9.58
CA ARG A 31 49.36 31.67 8.75
C ARG A 31 48.01 31.30 8.19
N VAL A 32 47.97 30.98 6.89
CA VAL A 32 46.76 30.40 6.24
C VAL A 32 46.92 28.89 6.16
N PRO A 33 46.07 28.11 6.91
CA PRO A 33 46.07 26.66 6.77
C PRO A 33 45.58 26.20 5.38
N ALA A 34 45.96 25.01 4.98
CA ALA A 34 45.55 24.44 3.68
C ALA A 34 44.02 24.22 3.58
N SER A 35 43.32 24.10 4.73
CA SER A 35 41.85 23.96 4.81
C SER A 35 41.14 25.30 4.97
N ALA A 36 41.81 26.43 4.72
CA ALA A 36 41.20 27.74 4.85
C ALA A 36 41.68 28.68 3.73
N THR A 37 40.94 29.75 3.53
CA THR A 37 41.32 30.82 2.58
C THR A 37 41.13 32.19 3.25
N ASN A 38 41.86 33.18 2.74
CA ASN A 38 41.71 34.59 3.13
C ASN A 38 40.77 35.37 2.20
N LYS A 39 40.14 34.68 1.24
CA LYS A 39 39.11 35.28 0.39
C LYS A 39 37.76 35.18 1.09
N GLU A 40 37.08 36.33 1.18
CA GLU A 40 35.76 36.39 1.77
C GLU A 40 34.74 35.68 0.88
N PRO A 41 33.89 34.78 1.45
CA PRO A 41 32.83 34.12 0.68
C PRO A 41 31.68 35.10 0.40
N PRO A 42 31.03 35.00 -0.78
CA PRO A 42 29.80 35.70 -1.03
C PRO A 42 28.70 35.19 -0.12
N THR A 43 27.71 36.01 0.18
CA THR A 43 26.54 35.60 0.94
C THR A 43 25.61 34.81 0.02
N PRO A 44 25.29 33.54 0.34
CA PRO A 44 24.33 32.74 -0.45
C PRO A 44 22.90 33.25 -0.23
N GLY A 45 22.03 33.00 -1.19
CA GLY A 45 20.59 33.17 -1.09
C GLY A 45 19.88 31.98 -0.46
N ASP A 46 18.54 31.97 -0.55
CA ASP A 46 17.74 30.83 -0.12
C ASP A 46 18.04 29.62 -1.02
N TYR A 47 18.16 28.44 -0.42
CA TYR A 47 18.52 27.20 -1.10
C TYR A 47 19.85 27.26 -1.85
N GLU A 48 20.78 28.03 -1.35
CA GLU A 48 22.14 28.15 -1.87
C GLU A 48 23.19 27.96 -0.77
N VAL A 49 24.39 27.55 -1.17
CA VAL A 49 25.55 27.45 -0.29
C VAL A 49 26.79 27.93 -1.03
N THR A 50 27.71 28.51 -0.29
CA THR A 50 29.00 28.92 -0.82
C THR A 50 29.99 27.79 -0.72
N ARG A 51 30.53 27.35 -1.85
CA ARG A 51 31.50 26.26 -2.00
C ARG A 51 32.83 26.78 -2.56
N TRP A 52 33.93 26.26 -2.01
CA TRP A 52 35.28 26.53 -2.49
C TRP A 52 35.68 25.52 -3.52
N GLU A 53 35.88 25.98 -4.76
CA GLU A 53 36.33 25.16 -5.86
C GLU A 53 37.26 25.98 -6.77
N ASN A 54 38.26 25.36 -7.39
CA ASN A 54 39.20 25.99 -8.31
C ASN A 54 39.84 27.31 -7.77
N ASN A 55 40.15 27.34 -6.46
CA ASN A 55 40.70 28.49 -5.74
C ASN A 55 39.84 29.76 -5.74
N ALA A 56 38.52 29.56 -5.82
CA ALA A 56 37.51 30.62 -5.73
C ALA A 56 36.26 30.11 -4.97
N TRP A 57 35.49 31.07 -4.44
CA TRP A 57 34.15 30.77 -3.90
C TRP A 57 33.14 30.83 -5.02
N GLU A 58 32.30 29.81 -5.08
CA GLU A 58 31.13 29.74 -5.96
C GLU A 58 29.86 29.57 -5.12
N VAL A 59 28.78 30.26 -5.50
CA VAL A 59 27.45 30.01 -4.95
C VAL A 59 26.80 28.93 -5.79
N VAL A 60 26.39 27.85 -5.14
CA VAL A 60 25.77 26.69 -5.77
C VAL A 60 24.46 26.36 -5.08
N PRO A 61 23.51 25.75 -5.78
CA PRO A 61 22.24 25.30 -5.18
C PRO A 61 22.48 24.33 -4.02
N ASP A 62 21.72 24.48 -2.95
CA ASP A 62 21.70 23.56 -1.80
C ASP A 62 20.27 23.25 -1.38
N TRP A 63 19.74 22.24 -2.00
CA TRP A 63 18.41 21.69 -1.73
C TRP A 63 18.48 20.44 -0.84
N ARG A 64 19.58 20.20 -0.16
CA ARG A 64 19.72 19.02 0.72
C ARG A 64 18.62 18.97 1.77
N GLY A 65 18.01 17.77 1.90
CA GLY A 65 16.87 17.55 2.77
C GLY A 65 15.52 17.95 2.17
N HIS A 66 15.50 18.59 1.01
CA HIS A 66 14.25 18.84 0.29
C HIS A 66 13.68 17.54 -0.25
N VAL A 67 12.38 17.35 0.02
CA VAL A 67 11.61 16.17 -0.40
C VAL A 67 10.65 16.57 -1.49
N TYR A 68 10.62 15.82 -2.57
CA TYR A 68 9.66 15.99 -3.65
C TYR A 68 9.11 14.65 -4.13
N TRP A 69 8.03 14.69 -4.89
CA TRP A 69 7.43 13.52 -5.53
C TRP A 69 7.41 13.66 -7.04
N THR A 70 7.46 12.53 -7.72
CA THR A 70 7.21 12.44 -9.16
C THR A 70 5.75 12.07 -9.41
N GLU A 71 5.26 12.28 -10.63
CA GLU A 71 3.85 11.99 -11.01
C GLU A 71 3.45 10.53 -10.75
N ASP A 72 4.40 9.59 -10.77
CA ASP A 72 4.16 8.18 -10.44
C ASP A 72 4.02 7.91 -8.94
N GLY A 73 4.13 8.97 -8.12
CA GLY A 73 3.95 8.93 -6.67
C GLY A 73 5.18 8.47 -5.88
N LYS A 74 6.37 8.42 -6.52
CA LYS A 74 7.61 8.11 -5.81
C LYS A 74 8.13 9.32 -5.05
N ARG A 75 8.60 9.07 -3.82
CA ARG A 75 9.26 10.06 -2.97
C ARG A 75 10.75 10.09 -3.27
N HIS A 76 11.26 11.30 -3.44
CA HIS A 76 12.68 11.58 -3.60
C HIS A 76 13.14 12.56 -2.52
N GLU A 77 14.44 12.52 -2.20
CA GLU A 77 15.08 13.45 -1.29
C GLU A 77 16.42 13.85 -1.87
N ILE A 78 16.69 15.15 -1.94
CA ILE A 78 17.95 15.67 -2.45
C ILE A 78 18.97 15.58 -1.34
N THR A 79 20.08 14.89 -1.61
CA THR A 79 21.18 14.67 -0.65
C THR A 79 22.50 15.32 -1.05
N GLU A 80 22.60 15.82 -2.28
CA GLU A 80 23.82 16.35 -2.86
C GLU A 80 23.71 17.85 -3.12
N ILE A 81 24.82 18.56 -2.93
CA ILE A 81 24.96 19.98 -3.27
C ILE A 81 25.03 20.14 -4.79
N GLY A 82 24.41 21.19 -5.31
CA GLY A 82 24.39 21.49 -6.74
C GLY A 82 23.26 20.78 -7.49
N VAL A 83 22.42 20.04 -6.78
CA VAL A 83 21.25 19.37 -7.34
C VAL A 83 19.99 20.17 -6.96
N GLU A 84 19.23 20.55 -7.96
CA GLU A 84 17.92 21.18 -7.81
C GLU A 84 16.80 20.18 -8.04
N PRO A 85 15.61 20.39 -7.45
CA PRO A 85 14.44 19.57 -7.80
C PRO A 85 14.11 19.73 -9.29
N PRO A 86 13.70 18.65 -9.98
CA PRO A 86 13.25 18.72 -11.36
C PRO A 86 12.10 19.73 -11.53
N ALA A 87 11.96 20.30 -12.72
CA ALA A 87 10.92 21.30 -13.00
C ALA A 87 9.47 20.74 -12.87
N ASP A 88 9.32 19.43 -12.96
CA ASP A 88 8.08 18.67 -12.78
C ASP A 88 7.94 18.03 -11.39
N ALA A 89 8.83 18.39 -10.46
CA ALA A 89 8.75 17.95 -9.07
C ALA A 89 7.47 18.47 -8.41
N LEU A 90 6.83 17.60 -7.62
CA LEU A 90 5.63 17.92 -6.86
C LEU A 90 5.99 18.06 -5.38
N ASP A 91 5.52 19.12 -4.73
CA ASP A 91 5.74 19.36 -3.30
C ASP A 91 4.97 18.37 -2.40
N GLU A 92 3.90 17.80 -2.93
CA GLU A 92 3.06 16.84 -2.24
C GLU A 92 2.91 15.55 -3.04
N LYS A 93 2.66 14.46 -2.33
CA LYS A 93 2.39 13.17 -2.98
C LYS A 93 1.15 13.29 -3.87
N PRO A 94 1.25 13.03 -5.18
CA PRO A 94 0.09 13.04 -6.05
C PRO A 94 -0.91 11.96 -5.62
N PRO A 95 -2.20 12.17 -5.82
CA PRO A 95 -3.19 11.12 -5.62
C PRO A 95 -2.89 9.93 -6.55
N GLU A 96 -3.23 8.72 -6.10
CA GLU A 96 -3.12 7.56 -6.97
C GLU A 96 -3.93 7.76 -8.26
N THR A 97 -3.48 7.19 -9.37
CA THR A 97 -4.22 7.26 -10.63
C THR A 97 -5.57 6.56 -10.50
N ILE A 98 -6.55 6.94 -11.32
CA ILE A 98 -7.90 6.36 -11.25
C ILE A 98 -7.88 4.85 -11.52
N ASP A 99 -6.98 4.37 -12.39
CA ASP A 99 -6.79 2.94 -12.65
C ASP A 99 -6.26 2.18 -11.43
N LYS A 100 -5.29 2.78 -10.70
CA LYS A 100 -4.77 2.20 -9.45
C LYS A 100 -5.85 2.17 -8.36
N LEU A 101 -6.65 3.23 -8.27
CA LEU A 101 -7.78 3.28 -7.36
C LEU A 101 -8.79 2.17 -7.66
N ALA A 102 -9.19 2.01 -8.92
CA ALA A 102 -10.12 0.96 -9.35
C ALA A 102 -9.56 -0.43 -9.04
N ALA A 103 -8.31 -0.69 -9.39
CA ALA A 103 -7.66 -1.98 -9.09
C ALA A 103 -7.60 -2.29 -7.58
N ARG A 104 -7.30 -1.28 -6.75
CA ARG A 104 -7.32 -1.42 -5.30
C ARG A 104 -8.72 -1.74 -4.77
N LYS A 105 -9.74 -1.02 -5.26
CA LYS A 105 -11.13 -1.27 -4.88
C LYS A 105 -11.63 -2.65 -5.30
N GLN A 106 -11.29 -3.12 -6.50
CA GLN A 106 -11.59 -4.49 -6.94
C GLN A 106 -10.91 -5.54 -6.04
N ALA A 107 -9.67 -5.29 -5.59
CA ALA A 107 -8.98 -6.17 -4.65
C ALA A 107 -9.64 -6.18 -3.26
N GLU A 108 -10.13 -5.02 -2.77
CA GLU A 108 -10.92 -4.91 -1.54
C GLU A 108 -12.21 -5.74 -1.62
N ILE A 109 -12.96 -5.65 -2.73
CA ILE A 109 -14.17 -6.45 -2.97
C ILE A 109 -13.85 -7.96 -3.03
N ASN A 110 -12.74 -8.36 -3.68
CA ASN A 110 -12.31 -9.76 -3.68
C ASN A 110 -12.02 -10.27 -2.26
N THR A 111 -11.33 -9.47 -1.46
CA THR A 111 -11.01 -9.83 -0.06
C THR A 111 -12.28 -9.97 0.77
N ALA A 112 -13.23 -9.03 0.64
CA ALA A 112 -14.50 -9.08 1.36
C ALA A 112 -15.34 -10.30 0.95
N ARG A 113 -15.40 -10.63 -0.36
CA ARG A 113 -16.03 -11.87 -0.85
C ARG A 113 -15.40 -13.11 -0.20
N ASP A 114 -14.08 -13.19 -0.17
CA ASP A 114 -13.39 -14.37 0.37
C ASP A 114 -13.62 -14.52 1.88
N ILE A 115 -13.74 -13.40 2.61
CA ILE A 115 -14.13 -13.37 4.01
C ILE A 115 -15.57 -13.88 4.15
N ALA A 116 -16.52 -13.36 3.38
CA ALA A 116 -17.92 -13.79 3.43
C ALA A 116 -18.08 -15.29 3.13
N LEU A 117 -17.34 -15.83 2.15
CA LEU A 117 -17.30 -17.26 1.89
C LEU A 117 -16.69 -18.06 3.04
N ALA A 118 -15.73 -17.50 3.76
CA ALA A 118 -15.10 -18.17 4.91
C ALA A 118 -15.97 -18.19 6.16
N GLU A 119 -16.84 -17.19 6.35
CA GLU A 119 -17.82 -17.15 7.46
C GLU A 119 -18.85 -18.27 7.37
N GLY A 120 -19.16 -18.74 6.17
CA GLY A 120 -20.10 -19.82 5.96
C GLY A 120 -21.56 -19.43 6.13
N LEU A 121 -22.46 -20.41 6.05
CA LEU A 121 -23.90 -20.21 6.21
C LEU A 121 -24.35 -20.69 7.58
N PRO A 122 -24.80 -19.80 8.49
CA PRO A 122 -25.43 -20.20 9.75
C PRO A 122 -26.76 -20.93 9.48
N ARG A 123 -26.93 -22.13 10.01
CA ARG A 123 -28.14 -22.97 9.85
C ARG A 123 -28.40 -23.82 11.08
N ASP A 124 -29.65 -24.15 11.27
CA ASP A 124 -30.01 -25.26 12.14
C ASP A 124 -29.77 -26.59 11.40
N ILE A 125 -28.99 -27.48 12.01
CA ILE A 125 -28.63 -28.77 11.43
C ILE A 125 -29.04 -29.89 12.41
N ALA A 126 -30.08 -30.61 12.08
CA ALA A 126 -30.68 -31.65 12.93
C ALA A 126 -31.09 -31.10 14.32
N GLY A 127 -31.67 -29.90 14.37
CA GLY A 127 -32.19 -29.28 15.60
C GLY A 127 -31.15 -28.48 16.40
N GLU A 128 -29.92 -28.33 15.92
CA GLU A 128 -28.88 -27.62 16.63
C GLU A 128 -28.21 -26.56 15.69
N PRO A 129 -27.96 -25.35 16.20
CA PRO A 129 -27.29 -24.31 15.39
C PRO A 129 -25.87 -24.69 15.06
N ASP A 130 -25.48 -24.52 13.81
CA ASP A 130 -24.11 -24.74 13.31
C ASP A 130 -23.86 -23.87 12.07
N ILE A 131 -22.67 -23.91 11.53
CA ILE A 131 -22.28 -23.20 10.30
C ILE A 131 -21.94 -24.23 9.21
N VAL A 132 -22.60 -24.12 8.05
CA VAL A 132 -22.24 -24.84 6.84
C VAL A 132 -21.06 -24.12 6.21
N GLN A 133 -19.91 -24.79 6.15
CA GLN A 133 -18.70 -24.24 5.56
C GLN A 133 -18.85 -24.08 4.05
N THR A 134 -18.50 -22.91 3.51
CA THR A 134 -18.71 -22.52 2.10
C THR A 134 -17.42 -22.07 1.39
N ARG A 135 -16.26 -22.34 1.99
CA ARG A 135 -14.96 -22.04 1.39
C ARG A 135 -14.78 -22.80 0.08
N PRO A 136 -13.91 -22.37 -0.83
CA PRO A 136 -13.74 -22.98 -2.15
C PRO A 136 -13.56 -24.52 -2.12
N GLN A 137 -12.81 -25.04 -1.14
CA GLN A 137 -12.64 -26.49 -0.96
C GLN A 137 -13.90 -27.23 -0.47
N ASP A 138 -14.81 -26.52 0.22
CA ASP A 138 -16.04 -27.11 0.75
C ASP A 138 -17.14 -27.22 -0.32
N GLN A 139 -17.09 -26.35 -1.34
CA GLN A 139 -18.12 -26.29 -2.40
C GLN A 139 -18.23 -27.59 -3.19
N ILE A 140 -17.10 -28.25 -3.47
CA ILE A 140 -17.08 -29.55 -4.17
C ILE A 140 -17.74 -30.63 -3.29
N ASN A 141 -17.49 -30.60 -1.98
CA ASN A 141 -18.12 -31.54 -1.03
C ASN A 141 -19.63 -31.31 -0.97
N LEU A 142 -20.10 -30.06 -0.94
CA LEU A 142 -21.53 -29.71 -0.97
C LEU A 142 -22.22 -30.23 -2.22
N LEU A 143 -21.61 -30.07 -3.40
CA LEU A 143 -22.12 -30.64 -4.66
C LEU A 143 -22.19 -32.17 -4.61
N GLY A 144 -21.16 -32.84 -4.08
CA GLY A 144 -21.15 -34.29 -3.92
C GLY A 144 -22.22 -34.79 -2.96
N LEU A 145 -22.45 -34.07 -1.84
CA LEU A 145 -23.51 -34.40 -0.88
C LEU A 145 -24.90 -34.19 -1.48
N ARG A 146 -25.10 -33.12 -2.24
CA ARG A 146 -26.35 -32.83 -2.96
C ARG A 146 -26.70 -33.97 -3.95
N ALA A 147 -25.71 -34.36 -4.78
CA ALA A 147 -25.93 -35.46 -5.75
C ALA A 147 -26.26 -36.79 -5.05
N LYS A 148 -25.61 -37.12 -3.93
CA LYS A 148 -25.93 -38.30 -3.12
C LYS A 148 -27.33 -38.22 -2.51
N ALA A 149 -27.73 -37.04 -2.04
CA ALA A 149 -29.06 -36.82 -1.48
C ALA A 149 -30.13 -37.02 -2.54
N GLU A 150 -29.95 -36.46 -3.73
CA GLU A 150 -30.86 -36.61 -4.87
C GLU A 150 -31.03 -38.08 -5.27
N ALA A 151 -29.95 -38.83 -5.41
CA ALA A 151 -30.00 -40.25 -5.71
C ALA A 151 -30.69 -41.09 -4.59
N ALA A 152 -30.50 -40.71 -3.34
CA ALA A 152 -31.16 -41.39 -2.22
C ALA A 152 -32.69 -41.08 -2.15
N ILE A 153 -33.08 -39.85 -2.51
CA ILE A 153 -34.49 -39.47 -2.66
C ILE A 153 -35.15 -40.28 -3.75
N GLU A 154 -34.52 -40.42 -4.90
CA GLU A 154 -35.01 -41.25 -6.03
C GLU A 154 -35.19 -42.73 -5.65
N GLN A 155 -34.34 -43.23 -4.74
CA GLN A 155 -34.47 -44.58 -4.18
C GLN A 155 -35.51 -44.72 -3.08
N GLY A 156 -36.19 -43.63 -2.71
CA GLY A 156 -37.23 -43.60 -1.67
C GLY A 156 -36.70 -43.74 -0.24
N ILE A 157 -35.41 -43.43 -0.02
CA ILE A 157 -34.79 -43.43 1.32
C ILE A 157 -35.29 -42.23 2.11
N THR A 158 -35.83 -42.45 3.30
CA THR A 158 -36.41 -41.43 4.19
C THR A 158 -35.74 -41.34 5.55
N GLU A 159 -34.92 -42.32 5.90
CA GLU A 159 -34.19 -42.38 7.18
C GLU A 159 -33.01 -41.43 7.22
N PRO A 160 -32.57 -40.94 8.40
CA PRO A 160 -31.44 -40.04 8.55
C PRO A 160 -30.09 -40.80 8.42
N VAL A 161 -29.74 -41.20 7.21
CA VAL A 161 -28.55 -42.00 6.88
C VAL A 161 -27.37 -41.18 6.39
N MET A 162 -27.58 -39.89 6.09
CA MET A 162 -26.52 -39.01 5.52
C MET A 162 -25.76 -38.30 6.62
N LYS A 163 -24.48 -38.52 6.68
CA LYS A 163 -23.59 -37.85 7.65
C LYS A 163 -23.22 -36.44 7.17
N PHE A 164 -23.31 -35.48 8.08
CA PHE A 164 -22.83 -34.12 7.89
C PHE A 164 -22.04 -33.66 9.12
N ARG A 165 -21.05 -32.77 8.86
CA ARG A 165 -20.31 -32.04 9.89
C ARG A 165 -20.17 -30.60 9.46
N GLY A 166 -20.67 -29.66 10.24
CA GLY A 166 -20.46 -28.24 10.09
C GLY A 166 -19.15 -27.77 10.75
N GLU A 167 -19.06 -26.48 11.04
CA GLU A 167 -17.88 -25.87 11.67
C GLU A 167 -17.57 -26.46 13.05
N GLN A 168 -18.62 -26.78 13.84
CA GLN A 168 -18.46 -27.40 15.16
C GLN A 168 -17.85 -28.81 15.11
N ASN A 169 -17.70 -29.39 13.91
CA ASN A 169 -17.15 -30.73 13.70
C ASN A 169 -17.88 -31.86 14.43
N VAL A 170 -19.17 -31.66 14.73
CA VAL A 170 -20.05 -32.65 15.34
C VAL A 170 -20.70 -33.47 14.22
N THR A 171 -20.68 -34.81 14.34
CA THR A 171 -21.40 -35.68 13.39
C THR A 171 -22.88 -35.62 13.62
N ARG A 172 -23.61 -35.21 12.61
CA ARG A 172 -25.10 -35.23 12.57
C ARG A 172 -25.57 -36.13 11.44
N TYR A 173 -26.73 -36.71 11.59
CA TYR A 173 -27.37 -37.57 10.59
C TYR A 173 -28.61 -36.87 10.09
N LEU A 174 -28.66 -36.68 8.78
CA LEU A 174 -29.78 -36.03 8.07
C LEU A 174 -30.49 -37.04 7.19
N THR A 175 -31.77 -36.85 6.97
CA THR A 175 -32.47 -37.51 5.88
C THR A 175 -32.00 -37.00 4.53
N PRO A 176 -32.19 -37.72 3.41
CA PRO A 176 -31.83 -37.23 2.08
C PRO A 176 -32.50 -35.89 1.75
N ASN A 177 -33.75 -35.66 2.11
CA ASN A 177 -34.45 -34.40 1.89
C ASN A 177 -33.82 -33.24 2.68
N GLU A 178 -33.46 -33.43 3.95
CA GLU A 178 -32.79 -32.41 4.76
C GLU A 178 -31.39 -32.09 4.21
N MET A 179 -30.62 -33.11 3.78
CA MET A 179 -29.32 -32.92 3.17
C MET A 179 -29.43 -32.16 1.85
N TYR A 180 -30.42 -32.50 1.03
CA TYR A 180 -30.67 -31.80 -0.23
C TYR A 180 -31.02 -30.33 -0.01
N ALA A 181 -31.91 -30.04 0.92
CA ALA A 181 -32.27 -28.67 1.29
C ALA A 181 -31.08 -27.88 1.84
N LEU A 182 -30.32 -28.48 2.79
CA LEU A 182 -29.14 -27.87 3.38
C LEU A 182 -28.08 -27.48 2.31
N THR A 183 -27.80 -28.40 1.38
CA THR A 183 -26.81 -28.17 0.32
C THR A 183 -27.30 -27.16 -0.70
N ASN A 184 -28.58 -27.12 -1.05
CA ASN A 184 -29.17 -26.09 -1.91
C ASN A 184 -29.07 -24.70 -1.27
N ASP A 185 -29.41 -24.58 0.01
CA ASP A 185 -29.29 -23.31 0.71
C ASP A 185 -27.85 -22.81 0.77
N ALA A 186 -26.89 -23.73 0.99
CA ALA A 186 -25.46 -23.37 1.00
C ALA A 186 -24.98 -22.92 -0.39
N LEU A 187 -25.42 -23.58 -1.47
CA LEU A 187 -25.06 -23.20 -2.84
C LEU A 187 -25.68 -21.85 -3.24
N ALA A 188 -26.94 -21.61 -2.87
CA ALA A 188 -27.62 -20.33 -3.09
C ALA A 188 -26.94 -19.18 -2.31
N HIS A 189 -26.49 -19.46 -1.08
CA HIS A 189 -25.72 -18.50 -0.29
C HIS A 189 -24.38 -18.13 -0.98
N ILE A 190 -23.65 -19.14 -1.48
CA ILE A 190 -22.42 -18.93 -2.24
C ILE A 190 -22.70 -18.08 -3.49
N GLU A 191 -23.73 -18.43 -4.25
CA GLU A 191 -24.15 -17.68 -5.44
C GLU A 191 -24.43 -16.20 -5.10
N SER A 192 -25.20 -15.94 -4.04
CA SER A 192 -25.52 -14.57 -3.62
C SER A 192 -24.28 -13.75 -3.26
N ILE A 193 -23.25 -14.36 -2.66
CA ILE A 193 -21.98 -13.70 -2.35
C ILE A 193 -21.22 -13.34 -3.65
N TYR A 194 -21.20 -14.24 -4.64
CA TYR A 194 -20.57 -13.96 -5.93
C TYR A 194 -21.32 -12.88 -6.70
N ASP A 195 -22.64 -12.94 -6.76
CA ASP A 195 -23.48 -11.94 -7.44
C ASP A 195 -23.23 -10.55 -6.84
N HIS A 196 -23.24 -10.44 -5.49
CA HIS A 196 -22.93 -9.20 -4.80
C HIS A 196 -21.51 -8.67 -5.17
N SER A 197 -20.52 -9.57 -5.20
CA SER A 197 -19.15 -9.22 -5.62
C SER A 197 -19.09 -8.70 -7.06
N TRP A 198 -19.82 -9.32 -7.99
CA TRP A 198 -19.86 -8.88 -9.38
C TRP A 198 -20.54 -7.54 -9.54
N GLU A 199 -21.69 -7.31 -8.90
CA GLU A 199 -22.39 -6.02 -8.90
C GLU A 199 -21.46 -4.87 -8.45
N ARG A 200 -20.66 -5.09 -7.37
CA ARG A 200 -19.70 -4.10 -6.88
C ARG A 200 -18.58 -3.82 -7.87
N LYS A 201 -18.05 -4.87 -8.53
CA LYS A 201 -17.01 -4.72 -9.54
C LYS A 201 -17.51 -4.02 -10.80
N ASP A 202 -18.71 -4.37 -11.25
CA ASP A 202 -19.34 -3.71 -12.40
C ASP A 202 -19.56 -2.23 -12.14
N ALA A 203 -19.94 -1.84 -10.91
CA ALA A 203 -20.06 -0.45 -10.50
C ALA A 203 -18.69 0.29 -10.54
N ILE A 204 -17.60 -0.37 -10.12
CA ILE A 204 -16.24 0.19 -10.22
C ILE A 204 -15.86 0.37 -11.69
N ASP A 205 -16.12 -0.63 -12.55
CA ASP A 205 -15.75 -0.59 -13.96
C ASP A 205 -16.55 0.46 -14.74
N GLU A 206 -17.81 0.69 -14.39
CA GLU A 206 -18.63 1.76 -14.97
C GLU A 206 -18.14 3.15 -14.54
N ALA A 207 -17.91 3.35 -13.24
CA ALA A 207 -17.35 4.59 -12.73
C ALA A 207 -15.95 4.89 -13.31
N LEU A 208 -15.13 3.86 -13.57
CA LEU A 208 -13.84 4.00 -14.23
C LEU A 208 -13.98 4.50 -15.68
N LYS A 209 -14.94 3.96 -16.45
CA LYS A 209 -15.23 4.42 -17.82
C LYS A 209 -15.64 5.88 -17.85
N ASP A 210 -16.39 6.31 -16.84
CA ASP A 210 -16.87 7.70 -16.70
C ASP A 210 -15.79 8.62 -16.08
N ASN A 211 -14.63 8.08 -15.74
CA ASN A 211 -13.54 8.79 -15.04
C ASN A 211 -14.01 9.42 -13.71
N ASP A 212 -14.98 8.78 -13.05
CA ASP A 212 -15.59 9.26 -11.79
C ASP A 212 -14.89 8.63 -10.57
N ARG A 213 -13.84 9.32 -10.10
CA ARG A 213 -13.09 8.93 -8.90
C ARG A 213 -13.99 8.79 -7.67
N ALA A 214 -14.93 9.72 -7.46
CA ALA A 214 -15.76 9.73 -6.26
C ALA A 214 -16.70 8.53 -6.23
N ALA A 215 -17.26 8.15 -7.38
CA ALA A 215 -18.08 6.95 -7.52
C ALA A 215 -17.28 5.68 -7.23
N ILE A 216 -16.02 5.58 -7.72
CA ILE A 216 -15.15 4.42 -7.40
C ILE A 216 -14.86 4.35 -5.89
N GLU A 217 -14.52 5.49 -5.26
CA GLU A 217 -14.23 5.54 -3.82
C GLU A 217 -15.43 5.14 -2.96
N ALA A 218 -16.65 5.46 -3.42
CA ALA A 218 -17.90 5.15 -2.72
C ALA A 218 -18.27 3.66 -2.74
N VAL A 219 -17.70 2.86 -3.67
CA VAL A 219 -18.01 1.42 -3.71
C VAL A 219 -17.44 0.72 -2.47
N VAL A 220 -18.31 0.07 -1.73
CA VAL A 220 -17.98 -0.77 -0.56
C VAL A 220 -18.66 -2.12 -0.70
N TRP A 221 -18.23 -3.08 0.12
CA TRP A 221 -18.86 -4.41 0.23
C TRP A 221 -20.26 -4.33 0.79
#